data_37c498ad02a618bbd327c3b579bea56c
#
_entry.id   37c498ad02a618bbd327c3b579bea56c
#
_cell.length_a   1.000
_cell.length_b   1.000
_cell.length_c   1.000
_cell.angle_alpha   90.00
_cell.angle_beta   90.00
_cell.angle_gamma   90.00
#
_symmetry.space_group_name_H-M   'P 1'
#
loop_
_entity.id
_entity.type
_entity.pdbx_description
1 polymer ?
#
loop_
_entity_poly.entity_id
_entity_poly.type
_entity_poly.pdbx_seq_one_letter_code
_entity_poly.pdbx_strand_id
1 'polypeptide(L)'
;MKNQITNLYISFLIIFSASIDAEPVKLIFDTDMGNDVDDALALAMLHSLESRGESELLAITLTKDNDEVAPYVDAINTFYGRGEIPIGITNSGITPEKSRFTGVTLETDGGQYIYPHDLQLGDPAPNAVPLLREILANQPDQSVVIVQVGFSTNLAQLLDTRADEHSDLEGVELISRKVKHISIMAGTFTPINSETHLEYNIVQDIRSAQKLAEEWPTPVYWSGFEIGLAIRYPAISIEQDFRYVDRHPIPESYQAYVPTPHERPTWDLTSVLWAVRQSRGYFGVSEAGSVTVLDDGETTFSANPKGTHFYLTADDTKKEAVRELFTALVSEPPK
;
A
#
# COMPACT_ATOMS: atom_id res chain seq x y z
N MET A 1 -39.97 -65.02 -30.17
CA MET A 1 -39.95 -63.76 -29.41
C MET A 1 -38.50 -63.47 -29.05
N LYS A 2 -37.85 -62.52 -29.76
CA LYS A 2 -36.46 -62.08 -29.54
C LYS A 2 -36.48 -60.81 -28.69
N ASN A 3 -35.97 -60.92 -27.46
CA ASN A 3 -35.76 -59.74 -26.58
C ASN A 3 -34.52 -58.96 -27.09
N GLN A 4 -34.75 -57.72 -27.52
CA GLN A 4 -33.67 -56.74 -27.70
C GLN A 4 -33.42 -56.01 -26.42
N ILE A 5 -32.19 -56.14 -25.87
CA ILE A 5 -31.72 -55.37 -24.74
C ILE A 5 -31.06 -54.11 -25.31
N THR A 6 -31.66 -52.96 -25.10
CA THR A 6 -31.09 -51.66 -25.46
C THR A 6 -30.15 -51.19 -24.37
N ASN A 7 -28.83 -51.23 -24.63
CA ASN A 7 -27.83 -50.66 -23.73
C ASN A 7 -27.84 -49.12 -23.84
N LEU A 8 -28.21 -48.45 -22.75
CA LEU A 8 -28.16 -47.01 -22.60
C LEU A 8 -26.76 -46.62 -22.08
N TYR A 9 -25.91 -46.08 -22.94
CA TYR A 9 -24.62 -45.51 -22.52
C TYR A 9 -24.88 -44.10 -21.98
N ILE A 10 -24.72 -43.90 -20.65
CA ILE A 10 -24.70 -42.59 -20.02
C ILE A 10 -23.26 -42.09 -20.06
N SER A 11 -22.96 -41.16 -20.97
CA SER A 11 -21.70 -40.44 -20.98
C SER A 11 -21.68 -39.40 -19.88
N PHE A 12 -20.88 -39.60 -18.84
CA PHE A 12 -20.59 -38.59 -17.83
C PHE A 12 -19.63 -37.56 -18.44
N LEU A 13 -20.11 -36.37 -18.72
CA LEU A 13 -19.31 -35.22 -19.11
C LEU A 13 -18.71 -34.62 -17.83
N ILE A 14 -17.44 -34.91 -17.53
CA ILE A 14 -16.70 -34.25 -16.45
C ILE A 14 -16.33 -32.87 -16.97
N ILE A 15 -17.08 -31.84 -16.53
CA ILE A 15 -16.70 -30.45 -16.73
C ILE A 15 -15.59 -30.14 -15.74
N PHE A 16 -14.35 -30.10 -16.21
CA PHE A 16 -13.25 -29.49 -15.47
C PHE A 16 -13.51 -27.97 -15.49
N SER A 17 -14.04 -27.43 -14.40
CA SER A 17 -13.99 -26.01 -14.11
C SER A 17 -12.53 -25.70 -13.81
N ALA A 18 -11.78 -25.25 -14.81
CA ALA A 18 -10.51 -24.55 -14.53
C ALA A 18 -10.89 -23.28 -13.76
N SER A 19 -10.54 -23.21 -12.50
CA SER A 19 -10.50 -21.95 -11.77
C SER A 19 -9.50 -21.09 -12.53
N ILE A 20 -9.97 -20.05 -13.22
CA ILE A 20 -9.09 -19.00 -13.69
C ILE A 20 -8.76 -18.22 -12.42
N ASP A 21 -7.67 -18.59 -11.75
CA ASP A 21 -7.11 -17.74 -10.71
C ASP A 21 -6.75 -16.42 -11.40
N ALA A 22 -7.30 -15.32 -10.88
CA ALA A 22 -6.95 -14.00 -11.40
C ALA A 22 -5.43 -13.81 -11.20
N GLU A 23 -4.75 -13.24 -12.21
CA GLU A 23 -3.34 -12.91 -12.05
C GLU A 23 -3.14 -11.99 -10.85
N PRO A 24 -2.07 -12.19 -10.05
CA PRO A 24 -1.73 -11.32 -8.93
C PRO A 24 -1.63 -9.86 -9.37
N VAL A 25 -2.12 -8.95 -8.56
CA VAL A 25 -1.98 -7.51 -8.80
C VAL A 25 -0.53 -7.12 -8.54
N LYS A 26 0.15 -6.62 -9.58
CA LYS A 26 1.52 -6.12 -9.47
C LYS A 26 1.53 -4.77 -8.80
N LEU A 27 2.22 -4.66 -7.65
CA LEU A 27 2.18 -3.49 -6.79
C LEU A 27 3.57 -2.87 -6.59
N ILE A 28 3.60 -1.54 -6.53
CA ILE A 28 4.65 -0.76 -5.90
C ILE A 28 4.03 -0.09 -4.68
N PHE A 29 4.69 -0.19 -3.53
CA PHE A 29 4.26 0.41 -2.27
C PHE A 29 5.13 1.62 -1.95
N ASP A 30 4.56 2.83 -2.01
CA ASP A 30 5.23 4.11 -1.72
C ASP A 30 4.69 4.65 -0.38
N THR A 31 5.54 4.69 0.66
CA THR A 31 5.16 4.83 2.07
C THR A 31 6.05 5.84 2.79
N ASP A 32 5.53 6.54 3.80
CA ASP A 32 6.32 7.32 4.75
C ASP A 32 6.61 6.54 6.04
N MET A 33 6.77 5.22 5.89
CA MET A 33 7.11 4.28 6.97
C MET A 33 8.01 4.90 8.03
N GLY A 34 7.59 4.81 9.28
CA GLY A 34 8.31 5.37 10.40
C GLY A 34 7.68 6.65 10.97
N ASN A 35 6.72 7.27 10.29
CA ASN A 35 5.93 8.37 10.84
C ASN A 35 4.72 7.86 11.62
N ASP A 36 3.97 6.92 11.06
CA ASP A 36 2.86 6.22 11.72
C ASP A 36 3.04 4.71 11.64
N VAL A 37 2.41 3.97 12.55
CA VAL A 37 2.56 2.51 12.61
C VAL A 37 1.59 1.76 11.68
N ASP A 38 0.59 2.42 11.15
CA ASP A 38 -0.33 1.76 10.20
C ASP A 38 0.33 1.48 8.84
N ASP A 39 1.40 2.18 8.46
CA ASP A 39 2.33 1.74 7.40
C ASP A 39 2.82 0.31 7.60
N ALA A 40 3.25 -0.02 8.83
CA ALA A 40 3.74 -1.37 9.16
C ALA A 40 2.62 -2.41 9.12
N LEU A 41 1.40 -2.05 9.56
CA LEU A 41 0.22 -2.91 9.42
C LEU A 41 -0.14 -3.11 7.95
N ALA A 42 -0.03 -2.07 7.12
CA ALA A 42 -0.28 -2.13 5.68
C ALA A 42 0.73 -3.04 4.97
N LEU A 43 2.02 -2.95 5.32
CA LEU A 43 3.06 -3.84 4.79
C LEU A 43 2.83 -5.30 5.19
N ALA A 44 2.46 -5.58 6.44
CA ALA A 44 2.09 -6.93 6.89
C ALA A 44 0.90 -7.48 6.09
N MET A 45 -0.12 -6.66 5.84
CA MET A 45 -1.27 -7.02 5.01
C MET A 45 -0.85 -7.32 3.56
N LEU A 46 0.07 -6.55 2.97
CA LEU A 46 0.62 -6.80 1.63
C LEU A 46 1.28 -8.17 1.55
N HIS A 47 2.13 -8.51 2.53
CA HIS A 47 2.77 -9.83 2.60
C HIS A 47 1.74 -10.97 2.70
N SER A 48 0.65 -10.77 3.44
CA SER A 48 -0.44 -11.76 3.53
C SER A 48 -1.19 -11.91 2.22
N LEU A 49 -1.49 -10.81 1.54
CA LEU A 49 -2.14 -10.83 0.23
C LEU A 49 -1.26 -11.51 -0.83
N GLU A 50 0.04 -11.28 -0.78
CA GLU A 50 1.00 -11.96 -1.65
C GLU A 50 1.11 -13.46 -1.36
N SER A 51 1.11 -13.85 -0.08
CA SER A 51 1.05 -15.26 0.34
C SER A 51 -0.21 -15.99 -0.13
N ARG A 52 -1.26 -15.24 -0.40
CA ARG A 52 -2.53 -15.73 -0.97
C ARG A 52 -2.53 -15.73 -2.51
N GLY A 53 -1.48 -15.25 -3.16
CA GLY A 53 -1.40 -15.10 -4.61
C GLY A 53 -2.31 -13.99 -5.16
N GLU A 54 -2.76 -13.05 -4.32
CA GLU A 54 -3.62 -11.95 -4.74
C GLU A 54 -2.83 -10.72 -5.20
N SER A 55 -1.57 -10.57 -4.78
CA SER A 55 -0.65 -9.51 -5.18
C SER A 55 0.76 -10.01 -5.40
N GLU A 56 1.56 -9.21 -6.10
CA GLU A 56 3.01 -9.34 -6.29
C GLU A 56 3.63 -7.98 -5.96
N LEU A 57 4.41 -7.91 -4.87
CA LEU A 57 5.04 -6.67 -4.43
C LEU A 57 6.39 -6.49 -5.14
N LEU A 58 6.42 -5.60 -6.13
CA LEU A 58 7.56 -5.39 -7.01
C LEU A 58 8.68 -4.57 -6.37
N ALA A 59 8.33 -3.59 -5.55
CA ALA A 59 9.26 -2.72 -4.84
C ALA A 59 8.55 -1.94 -3.74
N ILE A 60 9.34 -1.44 -2.78
CA ILE A 60 8.90 -0.49 -1.75
C ILE A 60 9.73 0.78 -1.88
N THR A 61 9.07 1.94 -1.92
CA THR A 61 9.73 3.24 -1.95
C THR A 61 9.35 4.07 -0.75
N LEU A 62 10.34 4.76 -0.17
CA LEU A 62 10.24 5.44 1.12
C LEU A 62 10.29 6.94 0.91
N THR A 63 9.32 7.67 1.46
CA THR A 63 9.22 9.12 1.39
C THR A 63 9.67 9.82 2.66
N LYS A 64 9.86 9.08 3.77
CA LYS A 64 10.53 9.56 4.97
C LYS A 64 12.04 9.45 4.78
N ASP A 65 12.75 10.60 4.88
CA ASP A 65 14.20 10.69 4.71
C ASP A 65 14.93 10.44 6.05
N ASN A 66 15.00 9.17 6.46
CA ASN A 66 15.64 8.77 7.71
C ASN A 66 16.32 7.40 7.59
N ASP A 67 17.54 7.28 8.14
CA ASP A 67 18.41 6.11 7.98
C ASP A 67 17.88 4.81 8.60
N GLU A 68 16.94 4.87 9.55
CA GLU A 68 16.38 3.68 10.21
C GLU A 68 15.27 3.00 9.38
N VAL A 69 14.71 3.69 8.37
CA VAL A 69 13.47 3.23 7.73
C VAL A 69 13.71 2.09 6.75
N ALA A 70 14.75 2.18 5.91
CA ALA A 70 15.06 1.12 4.95
C ALA A 70 15.46 -0.20 5.65
N PRO A 71 16.37 -0.21 6.66
CA PRO A 71 16.63 -1.40 7.48
C PRO A 71 15.37 -1.97 8.16
N TYR A 72 14.47 -1.11 8.63
CA TYR A 72 13.22 -1.54 9.25
C TYR A 72 12.31 -2.28 8.26
N VAL A 73 12.13 -1.74 7.05
CA VAL A 73 11.33 -2.37 6.01
C VAL A 73 11.94 -3.69 5.56
N ASP A 74 13.28 -3.74 5.40
CA ASP A 74 14.00 -4.96 5.06
C ASP A 74 13.82 -6.05 6.13
N ALA A 75 13.88 -5.69 7.40
CA ALA A 75 13.63 -6.62 8.50
C ALA A 75 12.21 -7.20 8.48
N ILE A 76 11.19 -6.39 8.15
CA ILE A 76 9.83 -6.89 7.98
C ILE A 76 9.75 -7.81 6.76
N ASN A 77 10.26 -7.40 5.60
CA ASN A 77 10.27 -8.22 4.40
C ASN A 77 10.94 -9.57 4.66
N THR A 78 12.11 -9.56 5.32
CA THR A 78 12.85 -10.78 5.68
C THR A 78 12.05 -11.66 6.65
N PHE A 79 11.37 -11.07 7.64
CA PHE A 79 10.50 -11.81 8.56
C PHE A 79 9.38 -12.55 7.83
N TYR A 80 8.83 -11.96 6.78
CA TYR A 80 7.83 -12.59 5.91
C TYR A 80 8.43 -13.46 4.80
N GLY A 81 9.75 -13.70 4.80
CA GLY A 81 10.45 -14.54 3.81
C GLY A 81 10.65 -13.88 2.44
N ARG A 82 10.68 -12.54 2.39
CA ARG A 82 10.76 -11.73 1.15
C ARG A 82 11.81 -10.62 1.22
N GLY A 83 12.95 -10.89 1.84
CA GLY A 83 14.06 -9.91 1.95
C GLY A 83 14.61 -9.41 0.62
N GLU A 84 14.31 -10.11 -0.50
CA GLU A 84 14.76 -9.72 -1.85
C GLU A 84 13.92 -8.60 -2.50
N ILE A 85 12.84 -8.14 -1.86
CA ILE A 85 12.01 -7.05 -2.42
C ILE A 85 12.85 -5.77 -2.44
N PRO A 86 13.03 -5.13 -3.61
CA PRO A 86 13.81 -3.91 -3.74
C PRO A 86 13.26 -2.76 -2.90
N ILE A 87 14.14 -2.05 -2.19
CA ILE A 87 13.78 -0.89 -1.36
C ILE A 87 14.52 0.33 -1.89
N GLY A 88 13.79 1.42 -2.15
CA GLY A 88 14.34 2.71 -2.52
C GLY A 88 13.95 3.80 -1.52
N ILE A 89 14.83 4.75 -1.26
CA ILE A 89 14.58 5.84 -0.32
C ILE A 89 14.67 7.20 -1.01
N THR A 90 13.84 8.14 -0.56
CA THR A 90 13.96 9.55 -0.95
C THR A 90 15.25 10.19 -0.38
N ASN A 91 15.65 11.29 -0.98
CA ASN A 91 16.68 12.17 -0.45
C ASN A 91 16.13 13.61 -0.49
N SER A 92 15.03 13.84 0.19
CA SER A 92 14.25 15.08 0.13
C SER A 92 14.45 15.97 1.36
N GLY A 93 14.94 15.43 2.46
CA GLY A 93 14.99 16.09 3.76
C GLY A 93 13.62 16.20 4.45
N ILE A 94 12.59 15.48 3.95
CA ILE A 94 11.25 15.52 4.54
C ILE A 94 11.18 14.51 5.69
N THR A 95 10.67 14.95 6.84
CA THR A 95 10.52 14.17 8.08
C THR A 95 11.76 13.37 8.48
N PRO A 96 12.95 14.02 8.59
CA PRO A 96 14.22 13.32 8.89
C PRO A 96 14.34 12.86 10.36
N GLU A 97 13.41 13.26 11.21
CA GLU A 97 13.45 12.94 12.64
C GLU A 97 13.29 11.45 12.89
N LYS A 98 13.86 11.02 14.03
CA LYS A 98 13.81 9.63 14.47
C LYS A 98 12.37 9.13 14.63
N SER A 99 12.12 7.92 14.14
CA SER A 99 10.87 7.21 14.34
C SER A 99 10.70 6.76 15.80
N ARG A 100 9.44 6.61 16.24
CA ARG A 100 9.11 6.05 17.55
C ARG A 100 9.26 4.52 17.60
N PHE A 101 9.24 3.83 16.46
CA PHE A 101 9.09 2.38 16.43
C PHE A 101 10.08 1.65 15.51
N THR A 102 10.69 2.29 14.52
CA THR A 102 11.62 1.60 13.61
C THR A 102 12.82 0.99 14.34
N GLY A 103 13.21 1.56 15.48
CA GLY A 103 14.31 1.05 16.29
C GLY A 103 14.11 -0.37 16.84
N VAL A 104 12.90 -0.95 16.82
CA VAL A 104 12.67 -2.32 17.30
C VAL A 104 13.45 -3.36 16.49
N THR A 105 13.66 -3.12 15.21
CA THR A 105 14.42 -4.04 14.35
C THR A 105 15.93 -3.91 14.49
N LEU A 106 16.42 -2.85 15.13
CA LEU A 106 17.82 -2.64 15.45
C LEU A 106 18.23 -3.30 16.78
N GLU A 107 17.28 -3.90 17.51
CA GLU A 107 17.59 -4.62 18.74
C GLU A 107 18.42 -5.88 18.45
N THR A 108 19.40 -6.14 19.32
CA THR A 108 20.30 -7.29 19.19
C THR A 108 20.27 -8.20 20.42
N ASP A 109 20.45 -9.51 20.19
CA ASP A 109 20.74 -10.50 21.21
C ASP A 109 22.04 -11.23 20.86
N GLY A 110 22.98 -11.29 21.80
CA GLY A 110 24.31 -11.87 21.57
C GLY A 110 25.10 -11.24 20.43
N GLY A 111 24.78 -10.00 20.02
CA GLY A 111 25.43 -9.26 18.93
C GLY A 111 24.86 -9.53 17.54
N GLN A 112 23.74 -10.26 17.46
CA GLN A 112 22.98 -10.47 16.23
C GLN A 112 21.63 -9.76 16.31
N TYR A 113 21.12 -9.22 15.20
CA TYR A 113 19.78 -8.65 15.17
C TYR A 113 18.72 -9.69 15.50
N ILE A 114 17.75 -9.32 16.32
CA ILE A 114 16.61 -10.16 16.66
C ILE A 114 15.75 -10.40 15.41
N TYR A 115 15.66 -9.38 14.55
CA TYR A 115 15.04 -9.45 13.24
C TYR A 115 16.13 -9.34 12.17
N PRO A 116 16.59 -10.47 11.58
CA PRO A 116 17.63 -10.46 10.57
C PRO A 116 17.24 -9.62 9.36
N HIS A 117 18.19 -8.85 8.84
CA HIS A 117 18.04 -8.01 7.65
C HIS A 117 19.40 -7.70 7.05
N ASP A 118 19.44 -7.44 5.75
CA ASP A 118 20.69 -7.20 5.02
C ASP A 118 21.08 -5.72 5.03
N LEU A 119 20.11 -4.79 4.90
CA LEU A 119 20.38 -3.36 4.98
C LEU A 119 20.73 -2.96 6.42
N GLN A 120 21.90 -2.39 6.59
CA GLN A 120 22.37 -1.95 7.90
C GLN A 120 22.10 -0.46 8.09
N LEU A 121 22.06 -0.01 9.36
CA LEU A 121 21.95 1.41 9.66
C LEU A 121 23.12 2.18 9.04
N GLY A 122 22.80 3.18 8.20
CA GLY A 122 23.78 4.00 7.47
C GLY A 122 24.26 3.41 6.16
N ASP A 123 23.78 2.23 5.75
CA ASP A 123 23.99 1.75 4.38
C ASP A 123 23.20 2.63 3.39
N PRO A 124 23.81 2.98 2.26
CA PRO A 124 23.08 3.74 1.24
C PRO A 124 22.05 2.84 0.57
N ALA A 125 20.77 3.02 0.91
CA ALA A 125 19.69 2.44 0.12
C ALA A 125 19.64 3.13 -1.26
N PRO A 126 19.24 2.41 -2.32
CA PRO A 126 19.03 3.00 -3.65
C PRO A 126 18.09 4.22 -3.59
N ASN A 127 18.29 5.20 -4.47
CA ASN A 127 17.34 6.30 -4.60
C ASN A 127 16.02 5.77 -5.18
N ALA A 128 14.89 6.21 -4.61
CA ALA A 128 13.55 5.75 -4.97
C ALA A 128 13.20 6.01 -6.44
N VAL A 129 13.56 7.15 -7.00
CA VAL A 129 13.13 7.53 -8.36
C VAL A 129 13.79 6.68 -9.45
N PRO A 130 15.12 6.47 -9.48
CA PRO A 130 15.74 5.50 -10.38
C PRO A 130 15.17 4.10 -10.23
N LEU A 131 14.96 3.61 -9.00
CA LEU A 131 14.35 2.31 -8.76
C LEU A 131 12.94 2.22 -9.34
N LEU A 132 12.11 3.23 -9.16
CA LEU A 132 10.77 3.29 -9.77
C LEU A 132 10.83 3.17 -11.28
N ARG A 133 11.76 3.89 -11.93
CA ARG A 133 11.94 3.84 -13.38
C ARG A 133 12.38 2.46 -13.85
N GLU A 134 13.34 1.85 -13.17
CA GLU A 134 13.82 0.49 -13.47
C GLU A 134 12.68 -0.54 -13.36
N ILE A 135 11.96 -0.53 -12.24
CA ILE A 135 10.86 -1.47 -11.99
C ILE A 135 9.77 -1.29 -13.05
N LEU A 136 9.31 -0.06 -13.29
CA LEU A 136 8.25 0.22 -14.27
C LEU A 136 8.66 -0.19 -15.69
N ALA A 137 9.89 0.13 -16.12
CA ALA A 137 10.38 -0.19 -17.45
C ALA A 137 10.29 -1.70 -17.74
N ASN A 138 10.56 -2.53 -16.76
CA ASN A 138 10.57 -3.98 -16.86
C ASN A 138 9.18 -4.64 -16.80
N GLN A 139 8.10 -3.89 -16.52
CA GLN A 139 6.76 -4.48 -16.44
C GLN A 139 6.00 -4.40 -17.78
N PRO A 140 5.00 -5.28 -17.99
CA PRO A 140 4.06 -5.14 -19.09
C PRO A 140 3.30 -3.79 -19.03
N ASP A 141 2.80 -3.33 -20.18
CA ASP A 141 2.00 -2.11 -20.25
C ASP A 141 0.70 -2.26 -19.45
N GLN A 142 0.28 -1.19 -18.74
CA GLN A 142 -0.96 -1.13 -17.94
C GLN A 142 -1.11 -2.25 -16.91
N SER A 143 0.01 -2.75 -16.35
CA SER A 143 0.01 -3.87 -15.41
C SER A 143 0.27 -3.49 -13.96
N VAL A 144 0.93 -2.33 -13.71
CA VAL A 144 1.35 -1.94 -12.37
C VAL A 144 0.31 -1.06 -11.70
N VAL A 145 0.01 -1.36 -10.45
CA VAL A 145 -0.73 -0.48 -9.54
C VAL A 145 0.25 0.13 -8.54
N ILE A 146 0.23 1.44 -8.38
CA ILE A 146 0.99 2.09 -7.31
C ILE A 146 0.06 2.32 -6.13
N VAL A 147 0.52 1.92 -4.94
CA VAL A 147 -0.14 2.22 -3.67
C VAL A 147 0.73 3.24 -2.95
N GLN A 148 0.33 4.51 -2.99
CA GLN A 148 1.00 5.57 -2.26
C GLN A 148 0.26 5.82 -0.94
N VAL A 149 0.97 5.69 0.17
CA VAL A 149 0.44 5.97 1.50
C VAL A 149 1.30 6.97 2.27
N GLY A 150 2.42 7.38 1.69
CA GLY A 150 3.26 8.48 2.16
C GLY A 150 3.07 9.77 1.35
N PHE A 151 4.09 10.63 1.37
CA PHE A 151 4.06 11.92 0.66
C PHE A 151 4.18 11.71 -0.85
N SER A 152 3.68 12.64 -1.65
CA SER A 152 3.74 12.54 -3.11
C SER A 152 5.14 12.81 -3.71
N THR A 153 6.18 12.97 -2.88
CA THR A 153 7.53 13.41 -3.25
C THR A 153 8.16 12.53 -4.32
N ASN A 154 8.21 11.21 -4.11
CA ASN A 154 8.85 10.29 -5.06
C ASN A 154 8.12 10.28 -6.41
N LEU A 155 6.79 10.27 -6.38
CA LEU A 155 5.98 10.19 -7.60
C LEU A 155 5.95 11.52 -8.36
N ALA A 156 5.98 12.66 -7.67
CA ALA A 156 6.15 13.96 -8.30
C ALA A 156 7.51 14.10 -8.98
N GLN A 157 8.59 13.61 -8.35
CA GLN A 157 9.90 13.55 -8.97
C GLN A 157 9.94 12.59 -10.17
N LEU A 158 9.25 11.45 -10.09
CA LEU A 158 9.14 10.50 -11.20
C LEU A 158 8.48 11.15 -12.44
N LEU A 159 7.45 11.98 -12.26
CA LEU A 159 6.83 12.75 -13.36
C LEU A 159 7.82 13.64 -14.09
N ASP A 160 8.81 14.21 -13.39
CA ASP A 160 9.82 15.13 -13.95
C ASP A 160 11.01 14.42 -14.62
N THR A 161 11.09 13.10 -14.54
CA THR A 161 12.24 12.35 -15.06
C THR A 161 12.32 12.41 -16.60
N ARG A 162 13.55 12.38 -17.09
CA ARG A 162 13.87 12.24 -18.50
C ARG A 162 14.24 10.81 -18.85
N ALA A 163 14.35 10.52 -20.15
CA ALA A 163 14.91 9.27 -20.63
C ALA A 163 16.29 8.99 -19.99
N ASP A 164 16.54 7.75 -19.62
CA ASP A 164 17.75 7.29 -18.95
C ASP A 164 18.11 5.84 -19.37
N GLU A 165 19.06 5.21 -18.66
CA GLU A 165 19.49 3.83 -18.92
C GLU A 165 18.38 2.78 -18.71
N HIS A 166 17.33 3.06 -17.93
CA HIS A 166 16.23 2.16 -17.67
C HIS A 166 15.12 2.26 -18.73
N SER A 167 14.91 3.47 -19.29
CA SER A 167 13.84 3.70 -20.27
C SER A 167 14.09 4.93 -21.15
N ASP A 168 13.87 4.77 -22.46
CA ASP A 168 13.84 5.88 -23.42
C ASP A 168 12.65 6.83 -23.23
N LEU A 169 11.68 6.49 -22.37
CA LEU A 169 10.50 7.30 -22.10
C LEU A 169 10.76 8.33 -21.01
N GLU A 170 10.20 9.53 -21.17
CA GLU A 170 10.09 10.50 -20.08
C GLU A 170 9.12 10.01 -19.02
N GLY A 171 9.18 10.56 -17.79
CA GLY A 171 8.43 10.08 -16.62
C GLY A 171 6.94 9.96 -16.87
N VAL A 172 6.30 11.01 -17.39
CA VAL A 172 4.85 10.99 -17.70
C VAL A 172 4.49 9.90 -18.70
N GLU A 173 5.31 9.71 -19.76
CA GLU A 173 5.07 8.66 -20.75
C GLU A 173 5.26 7.27 -20.18
N LEU A 174 6.29 7.06 -19.35
CA LEU A 174 6.56 5.79 -18.68
C LEU A 174 5.40 5.41 -17.76
N ILE A 175 4.95 6.34 -16.91
CA ILE A 175 3.80 6.16 -16.02
C ILE A 175 2.55 5.85 -16.85
N SER A 176 2.23 6.68 -17.85
CA SER A 176 1.07 6.49 -18.71
C SER A 176 1.04 5.11 -19.39
N ARG A 177 2.20 4.59 -19.75
CA ARG A 177 2.33 3.28 -20.40
C ARG A 177 2.23 2.11 -19.43
N LYS A 178 2.87 2.21 -18.25
CA LYS A 178 3.07 1.07 -17.34
C LYS A 178 2.07 0.97 -16.21
N VAL A 179 1.63 2.13 -15.69
CA VAL A 179 0.77 2.20 -14.52
C VAL A 179 -0.69 2.14 -14.93
N LYS A 180 -1.41 1.18 -14.38
CA LYS A 180 -2.85 0.98 -14.59
C LYS A 180 -3.66 2.04 -13.84
N HIS A 181 -3.35 2.28 -12.58
CA HIS A 181 -3.91 3.31 -11.72
C HIS A 181 -3.06 3.48 -10.46
N ILE A 182 -3.31 4.54 -9.71
CA ILE A 182 -2.77 4.73 -8.37
C ILE A 182 -3.90 4.69 -7.33
N SER A 183 -3.64 4.03 -6.19
CA SER A 183 -4.44 4.10 -4.97
C SER A 183 -3.66 4.91 -3.95
N ILE A 184 -4.21 6.05 -3.53
CA ILE A 184 -3.47 7.00 -2.70
C ILE A 184 -4.21 7.26 -1.37
N MET A 185 -3.49 7.13 -0.26
CA MET A 185 -3.95 7.64 1.04
C MET A 185 -3.51 9.08 1.16
N ALA A 186 -4.42 9.99 0.89
CA ALA A 186 -4.17 11.43 0.99
C ALA A 186 -5.47 12.23 0.95
N GLY A 187 -5.43 13.43 1.51
CA GLY A 187 -6.51 14.40 1.46
C GLY A 187 -7.69 14.08 2.36
N THR A 188 -8.70 14.94 2.32
CA THR A 188 -9.95 14.84 3.07
C THR A 188 -11.10 15.29 2.18
N PHE A 189 -12.12 14.45 2.00
CA PHE A 189 -13.23 14.70 1.07
C PHE A 189 -14.56 14.92 1.78
N THR A 190 -14.63 14.64 3.09
CA THR A 190 -15.79 14.94 3.92
C THR A 190 -15.34 15.65 5.21
N PRO A 191 -16.08 16.68 5.68
CA PRO A 191 -15.70 17.42 6.89
C PRO A 191 -15.55 16.52 8.12
N ILE A 192 -14.52 16.75 8.91
CA ILE A 192 -14.31 16.10 10.20
C ILE A 192 -14.86 17.03 11.30
N ASN A 193 -15.88 16.59 12.05
CA ASN A 193 -16.57 17.40 13.06
C ASN A 193 -17.05 18.76 12.51
N SER A 194 -17.49 18.81 11.26
CA SER A 194 -17.92 20.01 10.53
C SER A 194 -16.81 21.02 10.22
N GLU A 195 -15.56 20.62 10.34
CA GLU A 195 -14.38 21.43 10.01
C GLU A 195 -13.58 20.81 8.85
N THR A 196 -12.87 21.63 8.11
CA THR A 196 -11.89 21.20 7.14
C THR A 196 -10.70 20.60 7.88
N HIS A 197 -10.27 19.40 7.47
CA HIS A 197 -9.07 18.76 7.99
C HIS A 197 -7.96 18.84 6.94
N LEU A 198 -6.82 19.39 7.33
CA LEU A 198 -5.61 19.37 6.49
C LEU A 198 -4.89 18.05 6.74
N GLU A 199 -4.91 17.20 5.73
CA GLU A 199 -4.39 15.84 5.84
C GLU A 199 -2.84 15.83 5.80
N TYR A 200 -2.24 14.98 6.64
CA TYR A 200 -0.81 15.00 6.95
C TYR A 200 0.07 14.78 5.71
N ASN A 201 -0.21 13.78 4.88
CA ASN A 201 0.60 13.46 3.70
C ASN A 201 0.61 14.60 2.68
N ILE A 202 -0.51 15.31 2.56
CA ILE A 202 -0.60 16.52 1.74
C ILE A 202 0.26 17.65 2.32
N VAL A 203 0.11 17.92 3.63
CA VAL A 203 0.74 19.08 4.28
C VAL A 203 2.26 18.94 4.33
N GLN A 204 2.81 17.73 4.44
CA GLN A 204 4.26 17.52 4.47
C GLN A 204 4.96 17.88 3.15
N ASP A 205 4.26 17.73 2.01
CA ASP A 205 4.80 18.13 0.71
C ASP A 205 3.68 18.60 -0.24
N ILE A 206 3.14 19.79 0.05
CA ILE A 206 2.02 20.37 -0.71
C ILE A 206 2.34 20.48 -2.20
N ARG A 207 3.58 20.85 -2.56
CA ARG A 207 3.97 21.05 -3.97
C ARG A 207 3.96 19.75 -4.77
N SER A 208 4.47 18.69 -4.18
CA SER A 208 4.45 17.36 -4.80
C SER A 208 3.02 16.83 -4.90
N ALA A 209 2.19 17.07 -3.88
CA ALA A 209 0.77 16.69 -3.91
C ALA A 209 -0.02 17.47 -4.97
N GLN A 210 0.23 18.78 -5.11
CA GLN A 210 -0.35 19.61 -6.20
C GLN A 210 0.04 19.04 -7.56
N LYS A 211 1.34 18.81 -7.79
CA LYS A 211 1.85 18.28 -9.04
C LYS A 211 1.26 16.91 -9.38
N LEU A 212 1.19 15.99 -8.42
CA LEU A 212 0.57 14.67 -8.63
C LEU A 212 -0.91 14.82 -9.00
N ALA A 213 -1.68 15.64 -8.28
CA ALA A 213 -3.08 15.85 -8.56
C ALA A 213 -3.35 16.50 -9.93
N GLU A 214 -2.44 17.33 -10.42
CA GLU A 214 -2.60 18.03 -11.70
C GLU A 214 -2.08 17.25 -12.91
N GLU A 215 -0.98 16.49 -12.74
CA GLU A 215 -0.22 15.95 -13.87
C GLU A 215 -0.25 14.42 -13.97
N TRP A 216 -0.81 13.68 -12.97
CA TRP A 216 -0.79 12.23 -13.01
C TRP A 216 -1.63 11.68 -14.16
N PRO A 217 -1.04 10.87 -15.09
CA PRO A 217 -1.68 10.56 -16.36
C PRO A 217 -2.66 9.37 -16.33
N THR A 218 -2.74 8.63 -15.22
CA THR A 218 -3.63 7.46 -15.09
C THR A 218 -4.68 7.68 -13.99
N PRO A 219 -5.74 6.85 -13.88
CA PRO A 219 -6.76 7.04 -12.85
C PRO A 219 -6.19 7.09 -11.43
N VAL A 220 -6.70 7.99 -10.59
CA VAL A 220 -6.30 8.20 -9.20
C VAL A 220 -7.48 7.91 -8.28
N TYR A 221 -7.30 6.96 -7.35
CA TYR A 221 -8.29 6.62 -6.32
C TYR A 221 -7.79 7.08 -4.96
N TRP A 222 -8.46 8.07 -4.39
CA TRP A 222 -8.11 8.71 -3.13
C TRP A 222 -8.84 8.05 -1.97
N SER A 223 -8.11 7.48 -1.02
CA SER A 223 -8.64 7.10 0.28
C SER A 223 -8.41 8.27 1.24
N GLY A 224 -9.45 9.04 1.49
CA GLY A 224 -9.38 10.22 2.32
C GLY A 224 -9.18 9.88 3.81
N PHE A 225 -8.69 10.87 4.56
CA PHE A 225 -8.46 10.79 6.00
C PHE A 225 -9.66 10.22 6.77
N GLU A 226 -10.88 10.63 6.42
CA GLU A 226 -12.13 10.21 7.06
C GLU A 226 -12.38 8.72 7.01
N ILE A 227 -11.89 8.02 5.97
CA ILE A 227 -12.10 6.58 5.80
C ILE A 227 -11.28 5.80 6.83
N GLY A 228 -9.98 6.04 6.87
CA GLY A 228 -9.08 5.36 7.81
C GLY A 228 -9.37 5.74 9.27
N LEU A 229 -9.73 7.01 9.54
CA LEU A 229 -10.14 7.47 10.87
C LEU A 229 -11.34 6.66 11.43
N ALA A 230 -12.26 6.30 10.56
CA ALA A 230 -13.48 5.58 10.94
C ALA A 230 -13.28 4.06 11.09
N ILE A 231 -12.16 3.50 10.62
CA ILE A 231 -11.83 2.07 10.71
C ILE A 231 -10.59 1.93 11.58
N ARG A 232 -10.74 1.34 12.79
CA ARG A 232 -9.63 1.23 13.73
C ARG A 232 -9.17 -0.23 13.86
N TYR A 233 -7.85 -0.43 13.89
CA TYR A 233 -7.28 -1.74 14.13
C TYR A 233 -7.47 -2.15 15.60
N PRO A 234 -8.06 -3.33 15.90
CA PRO A 234 -8.38 -3.70 17.28
C PRO A 234 -7.12 -3.93 18.12
N ALA A 235 -7.03 -3.27 19.27
CA ALA A 235 -5.95 -3.48 20.23
C ALA A 235 -5.79 -4.93 20.66
N ILE A 236 -6.92 -5.65 20.81
CA ILE A 236 -6.95 -7.06 21.20
C ILE A 236 -6.23 -7.96 20.19
N SER A 237 -6.26 -7.60 18.90
CA SER A 237 -5.52 -8.33 17.86
C SER A 237 -4.01 -8.18 18.05
N ILE A 238 -3.52 -6.97 18.32
CA ILE A 238 -2.11 -6.72 18.64
C ILE A 238 -1.66 -7.54 19.84
N GLU A 239 -2.52 -7.71 20.84
CA GLU A 239 -2.19 -8.44 22.07
C GLU A 239 -2.24 -9.96 21.92
N GLN A 240 -3.04 -10.51 20.98
CA GLN A 240 -3.36 -11.93 20.97
C GLN A 240 -3.08 -12.66 19.66
N ASP A 241 -3.26 -12.02 18.50
CA ASP A 241 -3.30 -12.75 17.23
C ASP A 241 -1.91 -13.05 16.64
N PHE A 242 -0.86 -12.44 17.17
CA PHE A 242 0.54 -12.62 16.73
C PHE A 242 1.32 -13.64 17.58
N ARG A 243 0.69 -14.35 18.50
CA ARG A 243 1.32 -15.28 19.45
C ARG A 243 1.79 -16.61 18.84
N TYR A 244 1.71 -16.75 17.54
CA TYR A 244 2.23 -17.91 16.81
C TYR A 244 3.77 -17.93 16.75
N VAL A 245 4.42 -16.84 17.13
CA VAL A 245 5.88 -16.72 17.36
C VAL A 245 6.14 -15.97 18.65
N ASP A 246 7.32 -16.17 19.25
CA ASP A 246 7.68 -15.53 20.51
C ASP A 246 7.94 -14.02 20.37
N ARG A 247 8.51 -13.61 19.24
CA ARG A 247 8.84 -12.22 18.89
C ARG A 247 8.30 -11.92 17.50
N HIS A 248 7.61 -10.79 17.33
CA HIS A 248 7.04 -10.39 16.04
C HIS A 248 7.20 -8.87 15.83
N PRO A 249 7.79 -8.42 14.70
CA PRO A 249 8.12 -7.01 14.50
C PRO A 249 6.89 -6.09 14.51
N ILE A 250 5.74 -6.54 14.00
CA ILE A 250 4.53 -5.72 13.89
C ILE A 250 3.94 -5.34 15.26
N PRO A 251 3.55 -6.26 16.16
CA PRO A 251 3.02 -5.88 17.47
C PRO A 251 4.06 -5.16 18.33
N GLU A 252 5.36 -5.47 18.20
CA GLU A 252 6.41 -4.76 18.93
C GLU A 252 6.52 -3.30 18.44
N SER A 253 6.46 -3.06 17.14
CA SER A 253 6.42 -1.72 16.55
C SER A 253 5.17 -0.95 17.00
N TYR A 254 4.01 -1.61 16.98
CA TYR A 254 2.77 -1.00 17.45
C TYR A 254 2.86 -0.57 18.91
N GLN A 255 3.37 -1.44 19.80
CA GLN A 255 3.56 -1.13 21.21
C GLN A 255 4.60 -0.02 21.45
N ALA A 256 5.66 0.04 20.65
CA ALA A 256 6.64 1.10 20.70
C ALA A 256 6.09 2.45 20.23
N TYR A 257 5.19 2.45 19.26
CA TYR A 257 4.54 3.64 18.73
C TYR A 257 3.51 4.22 19.71
N VAL A 258 2.48 3.46 20.03
CA VAL A 258 1.45 3.77 21.05
C VAL A 258 0.96 2.48 21.69
N PRO A 259 1.23 2.26 22.98
CA PRO A 259 0.82 1.04 23.65
C PRO A 259 -0.68 0.80 23.65
N THR A 260 -1.07 -0.48 23.59
CA THR A 260 -2.47 -0.88 23.83
C THR A 260 -2.92 -0.45 25.24
N PRO A 261 -4.24 -0.19 25.44
CA PRO A 261 -5.38 -0.53 24.58
C PRO A 261 -5.71 0.48 23.47
N HIS A 262 -4.76 1.27 22.99
CA HIS A 262 -4.97 2.16 21.87
C HIS A 262 -5.36 1.37 20.60
N GLU A 263 -6.38 1.84 19.89
CA GLU A 263 -6.78 1.32 18.59
C GLU A 263 -6.39 2.35 17.52
N ARG A 264 -5.41 2.01 16.68
CA ARG A 264 -4.93 2.93 15.65
C ARG A 264 -5.89 2.96 14.46
N PRO A 265 -6.25 4.14 13.94
CA PRO A 265 -6.86 4.24 12.62
C PRO A 265 -6.00 3.57 11.54
N THR A 266 -6.65 3.13 10.46
CA THR A 266 -6.04 2.25 9.44
C THR A 266 -6.03 2.92 8.06
N TRP A 267 -5.48 4.13 7.98
CA TRP A 267 -5.51 4.93 6.76
C TRP A 267 -4.88 4.19 5.57
N ASP A 268 -3.67 3.70 5.73
CA ASP A 268 -2.87 3.08 4.68
C ASP A 268 -3.45 1.76 4.20
N LEU A 269 -3.97 0.95 5.14
CA LEU A 269 -4.58 -0.33 4.83
C LEU A 269 -5.78 -0.18 3.88
N THR A 270 -6.48 0.95 3.93
CA THR A 270 -7.63 1.19 3.05
C THR A 270 -7.21 1.31 1.58
N SER A 271 -6.10 2.01 1.30
CA SER A 271 -5.53 2.12 -0.04
C SER A 271 -4.99 0.80 -0.55
N VAL A 272 -4.30 0.02 0.31
CA VAL A 272 -3.83 -1.32 -0.04
C VAL A 272 -5.00 -2.25 -0.38
N LEU A 273 -6.03 -2.29 0.48
CA LEU A 273 -7.19 -3.15 0.23
C LEU A 273 -7.92 -2.78 -1.06
N TRP A 274 -8.08 -1.48 -1.32
CA TRP A 274 -8.67 -1.01 -2.56
C TRP A 274 -7.86 -1.46 -3.77
N ALA A 275 -6.55 -1.27 -3.75
CA ALA A 275 -5.66 -1.63 -4.86
C ALA A 275 -5.76 -3.10 -5.24
N VAL A 276 -5.82 -4.01 -4.26
CA VAL A 276 -5.81 -5.46 -4.50
C VAL A 276 -7.22 -6.02 -4.76
N ARG A 277 -8.23 -5.48 -4.07
CA ARG A 277 -9.59 -6.07 -4.04
C ARG A 277 -10.69 -5.12 -4.50
N GLN A 278 -10.41 -4.32 -5.54
CA GLN A 278 -11.31 -3.31 -6.11
C GLN A 278 -12.74 -3.81 -6.33
N SER A 279 -12.88 -5.00 -6.91
CA SER A 279 -14.18 -5.56 -7.31
C SER A 279 -14.97 -6.21 -6.19
N ARG A 280 -14.42 -6.30 -4.97
CA ARG A 280 -15.07 -7.03 -3.86
C ARG A 280 -16.07 -6.20 -3.06
N GLY A 281 -16.23 -4.90 -3.40
CA GLY A 281 -17.28 -4.04 -2.83
C GLY A 281 -17.05 -3.57 -1.40
N TYR A 282 -15.82 -3.65 -0.87
CA TYR A 282 -15.46 -3.14 0.46
C TYR A 282 -15.65 -1.64 0.58
N PHE A 283 -15.42 -0.91 -0.50
CA PHE A 283 -15.62 0.54 -0.55
C PHE A 283 -16.61 0.92 -1.65
N GLY A 284 -17.27 2.04 -1.49
CA GLY A 284 -17.90 2.78 -2.58
C GLY A 284 -16.87 3.68 -3.24
N VAL A 285 -17.20 4.19 -4.41
CA VAL A 285 -16.37 5.12 -5.18
C VAL A 285 -17.24 6.28 -5.61
N SER A 286 -16.71 7.51 -5.53
CA SER A 286 -17.40 8.71 -6.04
C SER A 286 -17.66 8.61 -7.53
N GLU A 287 -18.43 9.53 -8.07
CA GLU A 287 -18.39 9.82 -9.49
C GLU A 287 -17.00 10.32 -9.93
N ALA A 288 -16.74 10.31 -11.24
CA ALA A 288 -15.49 10.82 -11.79
C ALA A 288 -15.37 12.34 -11.56
N GLY A 289 -14.16 12.80 -11.30
CA GLY A 289 -13.90 14.20 -11.01
C GLY A 289 -12.44 14.59 -11.11
N SER A 290 -12.14 15.73 -10.53
CA SER A 290 -10.79 16.26 -10.36
C SER A 290 -10.57 16.64 -8.89
N VAL A 291 -9.43 16.27 -8.35
CA VAL A 291 -8.96 16.74 -7.04
C VAL A 291 -8.02 17.91 -7.25
N THR A 292 -8.20 18.95 -6.45
CA THR A 292 -7.30 20.10 -6.38
C THR A 292 -6.75 20.20 -4.97
N VAL A 293 -5.43 20.34 -4.87
CA VAL A 293 -4.73 20.64 -3.61
C VAL A 293 -4.45 22.15 -3.59
N LEU A 294 -4.98 22.83 -2.58
CA LEU A 294 -4.80 24.27 -2.41
C LEU A 294 -3.42 24.59 -1.78
N ASP A 295 -3.02 25.87 -1.81
CA ASP A 295 -1.71 26.32 -1.30
C ASP A 295 -1.54 26.13 0.21
N ASP A 296 -2.62 25.98 0.95
CA ASP A 296 -2.63 25.68 2.39
C ASP A 296 -2.70 24.18 2.71
N GLY A 297 -2.81 23.33 1.68
CA GLY A 297 -2.94 21.87 1.81
C GLY A 297 -4.37 21.38 1.91
N GLU A 298 -5.39 22.23 1.83
CA GLU A 298 -6.79 21.79 1.71
C GLU A 298 -6.97 21.04 0.38
N THR A 299 -7.72 19.93 0.42
CA THR A 299 -8.11 19.17 -0.77
C THR A 299 -9.57 19.39 -1.12
N THR A 300 -9.86 19.62 -2.38
CA THR A 300 -11.23 19.78 -2.89
C THR A 300 -11.49 18.83 -4.03
N PHE A 301 -12.73 18.35 -4.15
CA PHE A 301 -13.17 17.51 -5.24
C PHE A 301 -14.25 18.21 -6.07
N SER A 302 -14.08 18.21 -7.38
CA SER A 302 -15.07 18.74 -8.31
C SER A 302 -15.50 17.64 -9.28
N ALA A 303 -16.80 17.32 -9.28
CA ALA A 303 -17.36 16.33 -10.19
C ALA A 303 -17.16 16.74 -11.65
N ASN A 304 -16.61 15.82 -12.45
CA ASN A 304 -16.33 16.02 -13.87
C ASN A 304 -16.38 14.67 -14.57
N PRO A 305 -17.35 14.41 -15.47
CA PRO A 305 -17.46 13.12 -16.17
C PRO A 305 -16.25 12.73 -17.02
N LYS A 306 -15.34 13.67 -17.30
CA LYS A 306 -14.09 13.44 -18.02
C LYS A 306 -12.88 13.38 -17.08
N GLY A 307 -13.08 13.55 -15.77
CA GLY A 307 -12.05 13.48 -14.78
C GLY A 307 -11.55 12.05 -14.57
N THR A 308 -10.36 11.94 -14.04
CA THR A 308 -9.69 10.66 -13.76
C THR A 308 -9.49 10.43 -12.26
N HIS A 309 -10.00 11.30 -11.42
CA HIS A 309 -9.92 11.19 -9.97
C HIS A 309 -11.23 10.69 -9.37
N PHE A 310 -11.09 9.85 -8.38
CA PHE A 310 -12.16 9.25 -7.62
C PHE A 310 -11.78 9.22 -6.15
N TYR A 311 -12.73 9.36 -5.23
CA TYR A 311 -12.47 9.11 -3.81
C TYR A 311 -13.32 7.97 -3.27
N LEU A 312 -12.79 7.28 -2.26
CA LEU A 312 -13.45 6.14 -1.64
C LEU A 312 -14.50 6.58 -0.63
N THR A 313 -15.53 5.76 -0.46
CA THR A 313 -16.56 5.95 0.56
C THR A 313 -16.84 4.63 1.28
N ALA A 314 -17.22 4.68 2.56
CA ALA A 314 -17.62 3.50 3.32
C ALA A 314 -18.79 3.84 4.23
N ASP A 315 -19.89 3.06 4.14
CA ASP A 315 -20.95 3.06 5.13
C ASP A 315 -20.56 2.21 6.36
N ASP A 316 -21.34 2.26 7.42
CA ASP A 316 -21.00 1.59 8.68
C ASP A 316 -20.90 0.06 8.54
N THR A 317 -21.71 -0.55 7.68
CA THR A 317 -21.64 -2.00 7.43
C THR A 317 -20.33 -2.38 6.74
N LYS A 318 -19.89 -1.57 5.80
CA LYS A 318 -18.60 -1.77 5.11
C LYS A 318 -17.43 -1.58 6.04
N LYS A 319 -17.46 -0.56 6.91
CA LYS A 319 -16.40 -0.30 7.90
C LYS A 319 -16.15 -1.50 8.81
N GLU A 320 -17.21 -2.12 9.34
CA GLU A 320 -17.08 -3.31 10.19
C GLU A 320 -16.51 -4.51 9.41
N ALA A 321 -17.01 -4.77 8.21
CA ALA A 321 -16.48 -5.85 7.37
C ALA A 321 -15.01 -5.65 7.00
N VAL A 322 -14.61 -4.40 6.72
CA VAL A 322 -13.21 -4.05 6.45
C VAL A 322 -12.34 -4.19 7.69
N ARG A 323 -12.83 -3.78 8.87
CA ARG A 323 -12.14 -3.94 10.15
C ARG A 323 -11.83 -5.41 10.46
N GLU A 324 -12.82 -6.30 10.32
CA GLU A 324 -12.63 -7.75 10.48
C GLU A 324 -11.60 -8.30 9.49
N LEU A 325 -11.67 -7.84 8.24
CA LEU A 325 -10.74 -8.26 7.20
C LEU A 325 -9.31 -7.80 7.48
N PHE A 326 -9.12 -6.56 7.91
CA PHE A 326 -7.80 -6.05 8.29
C PHE A 326 -7.20 -6.88 9.43
N THR A 327 -8.00 -7.17 10.46
CA THR A 327 -7.60 -8.01 11.58
C THR A 327 -7.07 -9.37 11.08
N ALA A 328 -7.83 -10.04 10.21
CA ALA A 328 -7.47 -11.36 9.70
C ALA A 328 -6.24 -11.34 8.76
N LEU A 329 -6.09 -10.29 7.93
CA LEU A 329 -4.99 -10.22 6.98
C LEU A 329 -3.68 -9.79 7.64
N VAL A 330 -3.70 -8.78 8.52
CA VAL A 330 -2.49 -8.26 9.15
C VAL A 330 -1.86 -9.27 10.11
N SER A 331 -2.68 -10.07 10.81
CA SER A 331 -2.21 -11.08 11.77
C SER A 331 -1.95 -12.46 11.15
N GLU A 332 -2.09 -12.62 9.84
CA GLU A 332 -1.86 -13.91 9.18
C GLU A 332 -0.38 -14.29 9.27
N PRO A 333 -0.05 -15.52 9.74
CA PRO A 333 1.33 -15.98 9.80
C PRO A 333 2.01 -15.99 8.42
N PRO A 334 3.34 -15.72 8.36
CA PRO A 334 4.12 -15.92 7.14
C PRO A 334 3.97 -17.33 6.58
N LYS A 335 3.97 -17.47 5.24
CA LYS A 335 3.90 -18.76 4.53
C LYS A 335 5.16 -19.01 3.73
#